data_3af459c4d4c7f5a7d8a12d212b85dcd3
#
_entry.id   3af459c4d4c7f5a7d8a12d212b85dcd3
#
_cell.length_a   1.000
_cell.length_b   1.000
_cell.length_c   1.000
_cell.angle_alpha   90.00
_cell.angle_beta   90.00
_cell.angle_gamma   90.00
#
_symmetry.space_group_name_H-M   'P 1'
#
loop_
_entity.id
_entity.type
_entity.pdbx_description
1 polymer ?
#
loop_
_entity_poly.entity_id
_entity_poly.type
_entity_poly.pdbx_seq_one_letter_code
_entity_poly.pdbx_strand_id
1 'polypeptide(L)'
;MGQGKLSISSGIKHLPVFMGDVDTGRSVDFNPADQGFAENLYGLVSKLSAIHEETAKRYETEENPAVRFDISRSEDAEMREAVDSIFGEGFCKDVFKTRLFAMADGMTVVENFLFALLDEMDESITENLSKRDARIRKYTDKYSKYKKYHN
;
A
#
# COMPACT_ATOMS: atom_id res chain seq x y z
N MET A 1 -11.93 10.68 40.04
CA MET A 1 -12.07 9.33 39.54
C MET A 1 -12.38 9.36 38.04
N GLY A 2 -11.52 8.76 37.23
CA GLY A 2 -11.74 8.73 35.81
C GLY A 2 -12.89 7.82 35.42
N GLN A 3 -13.64 8.22 34.42
CA GLN A 3 -14.64 7.35 33.83
C GLN A 3 -13.93 6.30 32.97
N GLY A 4 -14.42 5.08 33.02
CA GLY A 4 -13.95 4.04 32.13
C GLY A 4 -14.26 4.37 30.68
N LYS A 5 -13.42 3.91 29.77
CA LYS A 5 -13.64 4.06 28.34
C LYS A 5 -13.41 2.73 27.65
N LEU A 6 -14.13 2.53 26.55
CA LEU A 6 -13.84 1.43 25.66
C LEU A 6 -12.75 1.88 24.68
N SER A 7 -11.67 1.13 24.67
CA SER A 7 -10.56 1.39 23.78
C SER A 7 -10.52 0.29 22.74
N ILE A 8 -10.69 0.66 21.47
CA ILE A 8 -10.70 -0.27 20.34
C ILE A 8 -9.39 -0.13 19.58
N SER A 9 -8.69 -1.23 19.42
CA SER A 9 -7.49 -1.22 18.59
C SER A 9 -7.87 -0.92 17.15
N SER A 10 -7.24 0.10 16.56
CA SER A 10 -7.50 0.48 15.18
C SER A 10 -6.80 -0.42 14.16
N GLY A 11 -5.78 -1.16 14.60
CA GLY A 11 -4.96 -1.95 13.71
C GLY A 11 -4.09 -1.12 12.75
N ILE A 12 -4.01 0.20 12.96
CA ILE A 12 -3.20 1.07 12.10
C ILE A 12 -1.71 0.78 12.32
N LYS A 13 -1.00 0.52 11.22
CA LYS A 13 0.46 0.43 11.20
C LYS A 13 1.03 1.75 10.69
N HIS A 14 2.14 2.18 11.26
CA HIS A 14 2.89 3.35 10.84
C HIS A 14 4.22 2.88 10.29
N LEU A 15 4.37 2.92 8.97
CA LEU A 15 5.58 2.44 8.31
C LEU A 15 6.34 3.64 7.73
N PRO A 16 7.51 3.99 8.29
CA PRO A 16 8.34 5.01 7.67
C PRO A 16 8.86 4.50 6.32
N VAL A 17 8.90 5.39 5.34
CA VAL A 17 9.31 5.04 3.98
C VAL A 17 10.76 5.41 3.76
N PHE A 18 11.57 4.43 3.40
CA PHE A 18 12.98 4.59 3.07
C PHE A 18 13.21 4.32 1.59
N MET A 19 14.05 5.13 0.98
CA MET A 19 14.56 4.87 -0.37
C MET A 19 15.97 4.28 -0.21
N GLY A 20 16.09 2.96 -0.30
CA GLY A 20 17.30 2.29 0.12
C GLY A 20 17.54 2.52 1.61
N ASP A 21 18.67 3.11 1.97
CA ASP A 21 19.02 3.43 3.35
C ASP A 21 18.64 4.85 3.77
N VAL A 22 18.02 5.61 2.88
CA VAL A 22 17.70 7.03 3.11
C VAL A 22 16.26 7.18 3.57
N ASP A 23 16.07 7.80 4.75
CA ASP A 23 14.74 8.16 5.26
C ASP A 23 14.16 9.28 4.39
N THR A 24 12.99 9.05 3.82
CA THR A 24 12.32 10.04 2.97
C THR A 24 11.58 11.10 3.76
N GLY A 25 11.43 10.93 5.07
CA GLY A 25 10.61 11.79 5.92
C GLY A 25 9.11 11.55 5.81
N ARG A 26 8.69 10.59 5.02
CA ARG A 26 7.28 10.19 4.85
C ARG A 26 7.03 8.83 5.48
N SER A 27 5.79 8.61 5.86
CA SER A 27 5.32 7.31 6.35
C SER A 27 4.01 6.93 5.65
N VAL A 28 3.70 5.65 5.66
CA VAL A 28 2.40 5.14 5.24
C VAL A 28 1.70 4.61 6.48
N ASP A 29 0.54 5.20 6.77
CA ASP A 29 -0.28 4.84 7.93
C ASP A 29 -1.53 4.15 7.40
N PHE A 30 -1.69 2.87 7.70
CA PHE A 30 -2.79 2.10 7.13
C PHE A 30 -3.11 0.89 7.99
N ASN A 31 -4.34 0.40 7.86
CA ASN A 31 -4.70 -0.90 8.42
C ASN A 31 -4.47 -1.96 7.35
N PRO A 32 -3.58 -2.94 7.57
CA PRO A 32 -3.27 -3.96 6.56
C PRO A 32 -4.45 -4.85 6.17
N ALA A 33 -5.49 -4.89 6.98
CA ALA A 33 -6.71 -5.65 6.69
C ALA A 33 -7.82 -4.80 6.07
N ASP A 34 -7.55 -3.52 5.79
CA ASP A 34 -8.53 -2.62 5.18
C ASP A 34 -8.69 -2.96 3.69
N GLN A 35 -9.86 -3.48 3.34
CA GLN A 35 -10.17 -3.85 1.97
C GLN A 35 -10.16 -2.65 1.02
N GLY A 36 -10.64 -1.49 1.46
CA GLY A 36 -10.62 -0.27 0.65
C GLY A 36 -9.20 0.16 0.30
N PHE A 37 -8.29 0.04 1.25
CA PHE A 37 -6.88 0.33 0.99
C PHE A 37 -6.27 -0.67 0.00
N ALA A 38 -6.60 -1.96 0.15
CA ALA A 38 -6.16 -3.00 -0.79
C ALA A 38 -6.66 -2.71 -2.21
N GLU A 39 -7.92 -2.34 -2.35
CA GLU A 39 -8.49 -1.98 -3.65
C GLU A 39 -7.76 -0.79 -4.28
N ASN A 40 -7.41 0.21 -3.48
CA ASN A 40 -6.63 1.36 -3.95
C ASN A 40 -5.25 0.93 -4.46
N LEU A 41 -4.56 0.04 -3.75
CA LEU A 41 -3.25 -0.46 -4.20
C LEU A 41 -3.36 -1.24 -5.51
N TYR A 42 -4.31 -2.15 -5.62
CA TYR A 42 -4.53 -2.90 -6.86
C TYR A 42 -4.94 -1.98 -8.00
N GLY A 43 -5.72 -0.94 -7.71
CA GLY A 43 -6.07 0.09 -8.68
C GLY A 43 -4.85 0.82 -9.23
N LEU A 44 -3.88 1.14 -8.37
CA LEU A 44 -2.62 1.75 -8.80
C LEU A 44 -1.78 0.82 -9.66
N VAL A 45 -1.70 -0.46 -9.31
CA VAL A 45 -0.98 -1.46 -10.11
C VAL A 45 -1.61 -1.59 -11.50
N SER A 46 -2.94 -1.65 -11.56
CA SER A 46 -3.67 -1.72 -12.84
C SER A 46 -3.46 -0.48 -13.69
N LYS A 47 -3.51 0.70 -13.06
CA LYS A 47 -3.28 1.97 -13.76
C LYS A 47 -1.86 2.04 -14.31
N LEU A 48 -0.87 1.63 -13.54
CA LEU A 48 0.52 1.59 -13.97
C LEU A 48 0.70 0.70 -15.19
N SER A 49 0.11 -0.50 -15.18
CA SER A 49 0.14 -1.41 -16.31
C SER A 49 -0.51 -0.80 -17.56
N ALA A 50 -1.65 -0.13 -17.41
CA ALA A 50 -2.35 0.52 -18.51
C ALA A 50 -1.55 1.68 -19.10
N ILE A 51 -0.91 2.49 -18.24
CA ILE A 51 -0.06 3.60 -18.67
C ILE A 51 1.12 3.07 -19.49
N HIS A 52 1.82 2.05 -18.99
CA HIS A 52 2.97 1.48 -19.68
C HIS A 52 2.59 0.84 -21.02
N GLU A 53 1.45 0.17 -21.08
CA GLU A 53 0.94 -0.41 -22.32
C GLU A 53 0.62 0.66 -23.36
N GLU A 54 -0.05 1.72 -22.96
CA GLU A 54 -0.37 2.85 -23.83
C GLU A 54 0.90 3.55 -24.32
N THR A 55 1.86 3.78 -23.44
CA THR A 55 3.14 4.42 -23.77
C THR A 55 3.91 3.57 -24.78
N ALA A 56 3.96 2.25 -24.60
CA ALA A 56 4.61 1.35 -25.53
C ALA A 56 3.99 1.46 -26.93
N LYS A 57 2.68 1.53 -27.03
CA LYS A 57 1.98 1.71 -28.31
C LYS A 57 2.34 3.04 -28.99
N ARG A 58 2.40 4.12 -28.21
CA ARG A 58 2.79 5.43 -28.73
C ARG A 58 4.23 5.44 -29.23
N TYR A 59 5.13 4.75 -28.54
CA TYR A 59 6.54 4.66 -28.91
C TYR A 59 6.77 3.87 -30.19
N GLU A 60 5.89 2.91 -30.52
CA GLU A 60 5.99 2.15 -31.76
C GLU A 60 5.92 3.04 -33.01
N THR A 61 5.15 4.14 -32.95
CA THR A 61 4.92 5.03 -34.07
C THR A 61 5.64 6.37 -33.97
N GLU A 62 6.26 6.66 -32.81
CA GLU A 62 6.88 7.95 -32.56
C GLU A 62 8.40 7.81 -32.48
N GLU A 63 9.10 8.39 -33.46
CA GLU A 63 10.56 8.35 -33.54
C GLU A 63 11.23 9.62 -33.00
N ASN A 64 10.46 10.72 -32.86
CA ASN A 64 11.02 11.98 -32.40
C ASN A 64 11.31 11.95 -30.91
N PRO A 65 12.60 12.08 -30.49
CA PRO A 65 12.95 12.01 -29.06
C PRO A 65 12.25 13.08 -28.20
N ALA A 66 12.05 14.27 -28.72
CA ALA A 66 11.37 15.34 -27.98
C ALA A 66 9.93 14.96 -27.64
N VAL A 67 9.22 14.34 -28.59
CA VAL A 67 7.84 13.85 -28.39
C VAL A 67 7.83 12.70 -27.39
N ARG A 68 8.80 11.78 -27.48
CA ARG A 68 8.92 10.68 -26.52
C ARG A 68 9.17 11.19 -25.11
N PHE A 69 9.98 12.20 -24.92
CA PHE A 69 10.17 12.83 -23.60
C PHE A 69 8.89 13.45 -23.08
N ASP A 70 8.09 14.08 -23.93
CA ASP A 70 6.80 14.65 -23.54
C ASP A 70 5.82 13.55 -23.10
N ILE A 71 5.78 12.43 -23.80
CA ILE A 71 4.97 11.27 -23.43
C ILE A 71 5.40 10.74 -22.06
N SER A 72 6.70 10.59 -21.84
CA SER A 72 7.23 10.11 -20.56
C SER A 72 6.90 11.05 -19.41
N ARG A 73 6.98 12.35 -19.62
CA ARG A 73 6.62 13.36 -18.61
C ARG A 73 5.13 13.30 -18.28
N SER A 74 4.29 13.13 -19.30
CA SER A 74 2.85 13.00 -19.10
C SER A 74 2.50 11.74 -18.32
N GLU A 75 3.14 10.62 -18.62
CA GLU A 75 2.99 9.36 -17.90
C GLU A 75 3.41 9.50 -16.43
N ASP A 76 4.57 10.10 -16.19
CA ASP A 76 5.08 10.36 -14.84
C ASP A 76 4.10 11.23 -14.04
N ALA A 77 3.63 12.34 -14.61
CA ALA A 77 2.68 13.23 -13.96
C ALA A 77 1.37 12.54 -13.64
N GLU A 78 0.85 11.72 -14.53
CA GLU A 78 -0.39 10.98 -14.34
C GLU A 78 -0.28 9.97 -13.19
N MET A 79 0.83 9.23 -13.15
CA MET A 79 1.04 8.26 -12.07
C MET A 79 1.27 8.94 -10.72
N ARG A 80 2.00 10.05 -10.68
CA ARG A 80 2.23 10.82 -9.45
C ARG A 80 0.92 11.35 -8.88
N GLU A 81 0.04 11.86 -9.72
CA GLU A 81 -1.27 12.33 -9.27
C GLU A 81 -2.08 11.19 -8.65
N ALA A 82 -2.08 10.02 -9.28
CA ALA A 82 -2.79 8.85 -8.78
C ALA A 82 -2.25 8.38 -7.43
N VAL A 83 -0.93 8.31 -7.28
CA VAL A 83 -0.28 7.89 -6.02
C VAL A 83 -0.53 8.93 -4.93
N ASP A 84 -0.33 10.21 -5.22
CA ASP A 84 -0.54 11.28 -4.24
C ASP A 84 -2.00 11.36 -3.77
N SER A 85 -2.96 11.00 -4.62
CA SER A 85 -4.37 10.99 -4.23
C SER A 85 -4.66 9.98 -3.11
N ILE A 86 -3.84 8.95 -2.97
CA ILE A 86 -3.99 7.91 -1.95
C ILE A 86 -3.08 8.18 -0.74
N PHE A 87 -1.84 8.58 -0.98
CA PHE A 87 -0.82 8.71 0.07
C PHE A 87 -0.61 10.14 0.57
N GLY A 88 -1.16 11.12 -0.11
CA GLY A 88 -1.10 12.52 0.29
C GLY A 88 -0.34 13.40 -0.71
N GLU A 89 -0.68 14.68 -0.69
CA GLU A 89 -0.05 15.68 -1.55
C GLU A 89 1.47 15.72 -1.32
N GLY A 90 2.22 15.73 -2.40
CA GLY A 90 3.68 15.80 -2.36
C GLY A 90 4.37 14.49 -1.98
N PHE A 91 3.63 13.41 -1.80
CA PHE A 91 4.20 12.12 -1.42
C PHE A 91 5.24 11.64 -2.44
N CYS A 92 4.90 11.64 -3.73
CA CYS A 92 5.82 11.20 -4.77
C CYS A 92 7.05 12.10 -4.87
N LYS A 93 6.89 13.40 -4.71
CA LYS A 93 7.99 14.35 -4.72
C LYS A 93 9.00 14.04 -3.61
N ASP A 94 8.51 13.76 -2.40
CA ASP A 94 9.36 13.50 -1.25
C ASP A 94 9.99 12.10 -1.28
N VAL A 95 9.23 11.09 -1.73
CA VAL A 95 9.69 9.70 -1.71
C VAL A 95 10.48 9.34 -2.97
N PHE A 96 9.92 9.60 -4.12
CA PHE A 96 10.50 9.15 -5.40
C PHE A 96 11.37 10.19 -6.08
N LYS A 97 11.17 11.46 -5.73
CA LYS A 97 11.86 12.58 -6.40
C LYS A 97 11.67 12.47 -7.92
N THR A 98 12.75 12.32 -8.68
CA THR A 98 12.69 12.18 -10.15
C THR A 98 12.71 10.71 -10.60
N ARG A 99 12.63 9.75 -9.66
CA ARG A 99 12.92 8.34 -9.93
C ARG A 99 11.70 7.43 -9.88
N LEU A 100 10.51 7.95 -10.13
CA LEU A 100 9.28 7.17 -10.05
C LEU A 100 9.34 5.91 -10.90
N PHE A 101 9.78 6.04 -12.14
CA PHE A 101 9.90 4.94 -13.10
C PHE A 101 11.33 4.43 -13.28
N ALA A 102 12.26 4.81 -12.42
CA ALA A 102 13.60 4.24 -12.44
C ALA A 102 13.51 2.73 -12.15
N MET A 103 14.38 1.97 -12.75
CA MET A 103 14.41 0.51 -12.58
C MET A 103 15.26 0.12 -11.39
N ALA A 104 14.75 -0.79 -10.58
CA ALA A 104 15.45 -1.39 -9.46
C ALA A 104 14.94 -2.82 -9.27
N ASP A 105 15.84 -3.78 -9.22
CA ASP A 105 15.51 -5.20 -9.01
C ASP A 105 14.51 -5.76 -10.03
N GLY A 106 14.64 -5.32 -11.28
CA GLY A 106 13.84 -5.84 -12.39
C GLY A 106 12.46 -5.20 -12.57
N MET A 107 12.12 -4.20 -11.76
CA MET A 107 10.86 -3.47 -11.89
C MET A 107 11.06 -2.00 -11.54
N THR A 108 10.06 -1.18 -11.79
CA THR A 108 10.14 0.24 -11.46
C THR A 108 10.13 0.46 -9.94
N VAL A 109 10.70 1.57 -9.51
CA VAL A 109 10.74 1.94 -8.08
C VAL A 109 9.32 2.05 -7.51
N VAL A 110 8.38 2.62 -8.27
CA VAL A 110 6.98 2.70 -7.81
C VAL A 110 6.34 1.32 -7.66
N GLU A 111 6.65 0.38 -8.56
CA GLU A 111 6.19 -1.00 -8.42
C GLU A 111 6.77 -1.66 -7.17
N ASN A 112 8.06 -1.47 -6.92
CA ASN A 112 8.70 -1.98 -5.70
C ASN A 112 7.98 -1.48 -4.44
N PHE A 113 7.59 -0.21 -4.43
CA PHE A 113 6.85 0.38 -3.33
C PHE A 113 5.47 -0.28 -3.15
N LEU A 114 4.70 -0.39 -4.23
CA LEU A 114 3.35 -0.97 -4.18
C LEU A 114 3.37 -2.43 -3.77
N PHE A 115 4.30 -3.22 -4.31
CA PHE A 115 4.42 -4.62 -3.94
C PHE A 115 4.92 -4.81 -2.52
N ALA A 116 5.78 -3.95 -2.02
CA ALA A 116 6.21 -3.99 -0.61
C ALA A 116 5.01 -3.79 0.33
N LEU A 117 4.09 -2.89 -0.01
CA LEU A 117 2.86 -2.70 0.78
C LEU A 117 1.94 -3.91 0.69
N LEU A 118 1.77 -4.50 -0.49
CA LEU A 118 0.95 -5.70 -0.66
C LEU A 118 1.52 -6.88 0.13
N ASP A 119 2.84 -7.05 0.14
CA ASP A 119 3.51 -8.09 0.94
C ASP A 119 3.25 -7.87 2.44
N GLU A 120 3.33 -6.63 2.89
CA GLU A 120 3.05 -6.27 4.29
C GLU A 120 1.61 -6.62 4.67
N MET A 121 0.66 -6.41 3.77
CA MET A 121 -0.73 -6.78 3.98
C MET A 121 -0.91 -8.29 4.08
N ASP A 122 -0.27 -9.05 3.22
CA ASP A 122 -0.36 -10.52 3.22
C ASP A 122 0.19 -11.11 4.53
N GLU A 123 1.33 -10.63 5.00
CA GLU A 123 1.89 -11.04 6.28
C GLU A 123 0.95 -10.73 7.44
N SER A 124 0.36 -9.52 7.43
CA SER A 124 -0.57 -9.09 8.48
C SER A 124 -1.84 -9.91 8.50
N ILE A 125 -2.36 -10.31 7.36
CA ILE A 125 -3.55 -11.17 7.28
C ILE A 125 -3.26 -12.49 7.99
N THR A 126 -2.13 -13.13 7.71
CA THR A 126 -1.74 -14.39 8.33
C THR A 126 -1.61 -14.24 9.86
N GLU A 127 -0.92 -13.20 10.33
CA GLU A 127 -0.79 -12.93 11.76
C GLU A 127 -2.13 -12.69 12.43
N ASN A 128 -2.99 -11.88 11.80
CA ASN A 128 -4.30 -11.54 12.35
C ASN A 128 -5.21 -12.75 12.45
N LEU A 129 -5.20 -13.64 11.45
CA LEU A 129 -5.98 -14.87 11.49
C LEU A 129 -5.56 -15.78 12.65
N SER A 130 -4.26 -15.92 12.85
CA SER A 130 -3.71 -16.71 13.97
C SER A 130 -4.15 -16.14 15.32
N LYS A 131 -4.00 -14.82 15.51
CA LYS A 131 -4.40 -14.14 16.75
C LYS A 131 -5.92 -14.24 16.98
N ARG A 132 -6.69 -14.06 15.90
CA ARG A 132 -8.15 -14.18 15.94
C ARG A 132 -8.58 -15.57 16.40
N ASP A 133 -8.01 -16.60 15.80
CA ASP A 133 -8.36 -17.98 16.11
C ASP A 133 -8.04 -18.33 17.57
N ALA A 134 -6.88 -17.92 18.06
CA ALA A 134 -6.48 -18.12 19.45
C ALA A 134 -7.46 -17.44 20.41
N ARG A 135 -7.84 -16.19 20.11
CA ARG A 135 -8.76 -15.42 20.96
C ARG A 135 -10.17 -15.99 20.95
N ILE A 136 -10.67 -16.37 19.79
CA ILE A 136 -12.00 -17.00 19.65
C ILE A 136 -12.03 -18.30 20.42
N ARG A 137 -11.00 -19.15 20.28
CA ARG A 137 -10.91 -20.40 21.02
C ARG A 137 -10.96 -20.18 22.53
N LYS A 138 -10.20 -19.18 23.00
CA LYS A 138 -10.21 -18.82 24.43
C LYS A 138 -11.60 -18.51 24.93
N TYR A 139 -12.37 -17.69 24.22
CA TYR A 139 -13.71 -17.30 24.64
C TYR A 139 -14.74 -18.40 24.42
N THR A 140 -14.58 -19.21 23.40
CA THR A 140 -15.42 -20.41 23.19
C THR A 140 -15.27 -21.39 24.33
N ASP A 141 -14.03 -21.63 24.78
CA ASP A 141 -13.76 -22.51 25.92
C ASP A 141 -14.37 -21.96 27.20
N LYS A 142 -14.26 -20.66 27.44
CA LYS A 142 -14.87 -20.01 28.60
C LYS A 142 -16.39 -20.12 28.58
N TYR A 143 -16.99 -19.94 27.42
CA TYR A 143 -18.45 -20.07 27.27
C TYR A 143 -18.91 -21.50 27.53
N SER A 144 -18.18 -22.47 27.04
CA SER A 144 -18.50 -23.91 27.28
C SER A 144 -18.46 -24.23 28.78
N LYS A 145 -17.47 -23.73 29.52
CA LYS A 145 -17.38 -23.89 30.96
C LYS A 145 -18.55 -23.21 31.69
N TYR A 146 -18.84 -21.99 31.29
CA TYR A 146 -19.95 -21.22 31.86
C TYR A 146 -21.28 -22.00 31.68
N LYS A 147 -21.56 -22.45 30.47
CA LYS A 147 -22.78 -23.21 30.14
C LYS A 147 -22.89 -24.46 30.99
N LYS A 148 -21.77 -25.17 31.19
CA LYS A 148 -21.73 -26.40 32.00
C LYS A 148 -22.21 -26.17 33.43
N TYR A 149 -21.87 -25.05 34.03
CA TYR A 149 -22.19 -24.73 35.43
C TYR A 149 -23.52 -24.00 35.61
N HIS A 150 -24.13 -23.47 34.55
CA HIS A 150 -25.33 -22.63 34.64
C HIS A 150 -26.54 -23.19 33.92
N ASN A 151 -26.45 -24.42 33.47
CA ASN A 151 -27.61 -25.15 32.92
C ASN A 151 -28.20 -26.09 33.97
#